data_abaf3d25aa19e4b57c4e40caeb166f4d
#
_entry.id   abaf3d25aa19e4b57c4e40caeb166f4d
#
_cell.length_a   1.000
_cell.length_b   1.000
_cell.length_c   1.000
_cell.angle_alpha   90.00
_cell.angle_beta   90.00
_cell.angle_gamma   90.00
#
_symmetry.space_group_name_H-M   'P 1'
#
loop_
_entity.id
_entity.type
_entity.pdbx_description
1 polymer ?
#
loop_
_entity_poly.entity_id
_entity_poly.type
_entity_poly.pdbx_seq_one_letter_code
_entity_poly.pdbx_strand_id
1 'polypeptide(L)'
;MNNKFNKLTLAAAITAAFASQAHAGGYQINEQSVSGQGYGHAGRSSNVHDATIVYGNPAGMSFLDRAQVTAGGTYLNVNTDLSNVQATRNIDSGVALGGAPNGSQIPVGTIPGGNDGDMVPGTFIPFAFYAQPVTDQLAFGFGVYAPFGSKTDYEDDFQGRYFGDYTEVTVVSAQPTVSYRFNDQWSVGAGVTYNQVEGELRRQLPSGTSFDPAADIDSRVDGEDEAWGYNLGVIYRPVPETTLGLTYRSKVDYELEGNFSATDPLGNVVRSDTANLDLTTPETVNFSLTQQMTDRLKLMFGASWVRWSHFDEIRVVNDQGGPITDEPQNYENAWAFASGGEYQLTPTLALRAGVTLDFTPTNDEDRSVRIPSDDRRIFSLGAGWSPTPDLTIDVAYSYLTERGTFVEQDRSDLLASAATGGTPVGGASYAADYKNEAHGFGAQLTYRF
;
A
#
# COMPACT_ATOMS: atom_id res chain seq x y z
N MET A 1 3.44 -27.11 -25.20
CA MET A 1 2.13 -26.46 -25.00
C MET A 1 1.49 -27.12 -23.79
N ASN A 2 1.31 -26.48 -22.68
CA ASN A 2 0.45 -26.80 -21.52
C ASN A 2 0.99 -26.38 -20.15
N ASN A 3 2.03 -25.51 -20.07
CA ASN A 3 2.45 -25.00 -18.75
C ASN A 3 2.00 -23.56 -18.44
N LYS A 4 1.41 -22.84 -19.39
CA LYS A 4 0.88 -21.48 -19.18
C LYS A 4 -0.53 -21.47 -18.54
N PHE A 5 -1.33 -22.52 -18.75
CA PHE A 5 -2.70 -22.57 -18.25
C PHE A 5 -2.83 -22.78 -16.73
N ASN A 6 -1.86 -23.44 -16.08
CA ASN A 6 -1.95 -23.70 -14.63
C ASN A 6 -1.37 -22.55 -13.77
N LYS A 7 -0.55 -21.69 -14.33
CA LYS A 7 -0.05 -20.48 -13.64
C LYS A 7 -1.12 -19.38 -13.64
N LEU A 8 -1.84 -19.19 -14.75
CA LEU A 8 -2.93 -18.22 -14.86
C LEU A 8 -4.12 -18.50 -13.92
N THR A 9 -4.45 -19.76 -13.62
CA THR A 9 -5.62 -20.09 -12.79
C THR A 9 -5.40 -19.86 -11.30
N LEU A 10 -4.20 -19.98 -10.79
CA LEU A 10 -3.91 -19.67 -9.39
C LEU A 10 -3.72 -18.16 -9.19
N ALA A 11 -3.02 -17.49 -10.10
CA ALA A 11 -2.88 -16.04 -10.13
C ALA A 11 -4.26 -15.36 -10.31
N ALA A 12 -5.06 -15.74 -11.29
CA ALA A 12 -6.39 -15.16 -11.53
C ALA A 12 -7.41 -15.38 -10.40
N ALA A 13 -7.28 -16.44 -9.61
CA ALA A 13 -8.13 -16.66 -8.44
C ALA A 13 -7.72 -15.80 -7.24
N ILE A 14 -6.44 -15.40 -7.18
CA ILE A 14 -5.89 -14.53 -6.14
C ILE A 14 -6.07 -13.06 -6.54
N THR A 15 -5.75 -12.69 -7.78
CA THR A 15 -5.84 -11.29 -8.29
C THR A 15 -7.27 -10.74 -8.28
N ALA A 16 -8.29 -11.56 -8.50
CA ALA A 16 -9.69 -11.13 -8.44
C ALA A 16 -10.17 -10.70 -7.03
N ALA A 17 -9.37 -10.93 -5.98
CA ALA A 17 -9.68 -10.56 -4.60
C ALA A 17 -8.95 -9.28 -4.12
N PHE A 18 -8.00 -8.74 -4.89
CA PHE A 18 -7.13 -7.64 -4.49
C PHE A 18 -7.44 -6.35 -5.25
N ALA A 19 -8.62 -5.79 -5.13
CA ALA A 19 -8.89 -4.47 -5.69
C ALA A 19 -8.89 -3.39 -4.60
N SER A 20 -7.98 -2.43 -4.73
CA SER A 20 -7.93 -1.07 -4.16
C SER A 20 -7.62 -0.88 -2.66
N GLN A 21 -6.82 0.14 -2.34
CA GLN A 21 -6.43 0.50 -0.95
C GLN A 21 -6.11 1.99 -0.77
N ALA A 22 -6.35 2.52 0.44
CA ALA A 22 -5.89 3.82 0.90
C ALA A 22 -4.82 3.65 1.98
N HIS A 23 -3.71 4.39 1.88
CA HIS A 23 -2.55 4.15 2.73
C HIS A 23 -1.90 5.44 3.25
N ALA A 24 -1.43 5.45 4.53
CA ALA A 24 -0.53 6.46 5.05
C ALA A 24 0.90 5.99 5.16
N GLY A 25 1.30 4.87 5.50
CA GLY A 25 2.71 4.43 5.37
C GLY A 25 3.11 4.25 3.90
N GLY A 26 2.93 5.28 3.04
CA GLY A 26 3.01 5.14 1.60
C GLY A 26 1.94 4.16 1.09
N TYR A 27 2.31 3.19 0.26
CA TYR A 27 1.42 2.13 -0.21
C TYR A 27 1.68 0.76 0.47
N GLN A 28 2.19 0.76 1.71
CA GLN A 28 2.36 -0.47 2.52
C GLN A 28 1.04 -0.88 3.17
N ILE A 29 0.69 -2.18 3.10
CA ILE A 29 -0.49 -2.77 3.69
C ILE A 29 -0.15 -3.41 5.04
N ASN A 30 -0.85 -3.00 6.09
CA ASN A 30 -0.63 -3.47 7.45
C ASN A 30 -1.56 -4.63 7.86
N GLU A 31 -2.65 -4.88 7.14
CA GLU A 31 -3.80 -5.71 7.46
C GLU A 31 -3.58 -7.20 7.18
N GLN A 32 -2.41 -7.73 7.58
CA GLN A 32 -2.04 -9.15 7.38
C GLN A 32 -2.42 -10.06 8.57
N SER A 33 -3.19 -9.53 9.54
CA SER A 33 -3.67 -10.25 10.72
C SER A 33 -4.83 -9.50 11.35
N VAL A 34 -5.99 -10.13 11.44
CA VAL A 34 -7.17 -9.53 12.11
C VAL A 34 -7.02 -9.58 13.63
N SER A 35 -6.42 -10.65 14.18
CA SER A 35 -6.06 -10.67 15.58
C SER A 35 -5.09 -9.53 15.92
N GLY A 36 -4.12 -9.24 15.03
CA GLY A 36 -3.20 -8.12 15.10
C GLY A 36 -3.87 -6.76 14.99
N GLN A 37 -4.78 -6.59 14.04
CA GLN A 37 -5.58 -5.39 13.85
C GLN A 37 -6.31 -5.00 15.14
N GLY A 38 -6.86 -5.97 15.87
CA GLY A 38 -7.61 -5.74 17.10
C GLY A 38 -6.81 -5.03 18.19
N TYR A 39 -5.47 -5.15 18.22
CA TYR A 39 -4.59 -4.43 19.17
C TYR A 39 -3.65 -3.44 18.45
N GLY A 40 -4.06 -2.93 17.27
CA GLY A 40 -3.31 -1.93 16.52
C GLY A 40 -1.96 -2.42 16.01
N HIS A 41 -1.79 -3.72 15.76
CA HIS A 41 -0.55 -4.37 15.32
C HIS A 41 0.66 -4.19 16.28
N ALA A 42 0.43 -3.77 17.53
CA ALA A 42 1.48 -3.46 18.50
C ALA A 42 2.46 -4.61 18.76
N GLY A 43 1.97 -5.85 18.79
CA GLY A 43 2.77 -7.07 19.03
C GLY A 43 3.23 -7.78 17.74
N ARG A 44 3.23 -7.13 16.59
CA ARG A 44 3.43 -7.78 15.27
C ARG A 44 4.60 -8.78 15.24
N SER A 45 5.77 -8.41 15.77
CA SER A 45 6.97 -9.26 15.75
C SER A 45 7.20 -10.08 17.02
N SER A 46 6.41 -9.89 18.09
CA SER A 46 6.61 -10.56 19.38
C SER A 46 5.42 -11.39 19.89
N ASN A 47 4.17 -11.07 19.47
CA ASN A 47 3.00 -11.80 19.92
C ASN A 47 2.77 -13.05 19.07
N VAL A 48 3.20 -14.22 19.59
CA VAL A 48 2.97 -15.51 18.96
C VAL A 48 1.57 -15.99 19.32
N HIS A 49 0.59 -15.73 18.49
CA HIS A 49 -0.83 -16.03 18.75
C HIS A 49 -1.41 -17.05 17.77
N ASP A 50 -1.16 -16.89 16.47
CA ASP A 50 -1.68 -17.71 15.39
C ASP A 50 -0.70 -17.79 14.20
N ALA A 51 -1.10 -18.44 13.09
CA ALA A 51 -0.22 -18.62 11.93
C ALA A 51 0.16 -17.32 11.20
N THR A 52 -0.49 -16.18 11.49
CA THR A 52 -0.09 -14.88 10.92
C THR A 52 1.31 -14.44 11.37
N ILE A 53 1.87 -15.13 12.39
CA ILE A 53 3.27 -14.92 12.81
C ILE A 53 4.28 -15.28 11.70
N VAL A 54 3.90 -16.07 10.69
CA VAL A 54 4.70 -16.32 9.48
C VAL A 54 5.07 -15.00 8.80
N TYR A 55 4.10 -14.08 8.71
CA TYR A 55 4.34 -12.72 8.23
C TYR A 55 5.00 -11.85 9.30
N GLY A 56 4.44 -11.83 10.51
CA GLY A 56 4.84 -10.92 11.59
C GLY A 56 6.27 -11.13 12.07
N ASN A 57 6.67 -12.38 12.31
CA ASN A 57 8.04 -12.77 12.67
C ASN A 57 8.24 -14.28 12.45
N PRO A 58 9.00 -14.69 11.41
CA PRO A 58 9.22 -16.10 11.13
C PRO A 58 9.77 -16.90 12.31
N ALA A 59 10.55 -16.28 13.19
CA ALA A 59 11.09 -16.92 14.38
C ALA A 59 10.02 -17.40 15.37
N GLY A 60 8.80 -16.82 15.30
CA GLY A 60 7.71 -17.15 16.21
C GLY A 60 7.09 -18.52 15.97
N MET A 61 7.19 -19.07 14.77
CA MET A 61 6.54 -20.34 14.43
C MET A 61 6.97 -21.51 15.31
N SER A 62 8.24 -21.57 15.72
CA SER A 62 8.77 -22.64 16.59
C SER A 62 8.29 -22.56 18.05
N PHE A 63 7.51 -21.53 18.40
CA PHE A 63 6.83 -21.42 19.70
C PHE A 63 5.33 -21.74 19.61
N LEU A 64 4.81 -22.08 18.43
CA LEU A 64 3.45 -22.60 18.29
C LEU A 64 3.40 -24.07 18.77
N ASP A 65 2.34 -24.42 19.48
CA ASP A 65 2.21 -25.76 20.06
C ASP A 65 1.75 -26.81 19.05
N ARG A 66 1.02 -26.41 18.03
CA ARG A 66 0.39 -27.29 17.03
C ARG A 66 0.45 -26.69 15.63
N ALA A 67 0.30 -27.55 14.64
CA ALA A 67 0.06 -27.12 13.28
C ALA A 67 -1.24 -26.31 13.20
N GLN A 68 -1.24 -25.24 12.40
CA GLN A 68 -2.41 -24.40 12.26
C GLN A 68 -2.47 -23.68 10.92
N VAL A 69 -3.69 -23.43 10.48
CA VAL A 69 -3.99 -22.55 9.36
C VAL A 69 -4.77 -21.35 9.87
N THR A 70 -4.40 -20.17 9.38
CA THR A 70 -5.15 -18.92 9.62
C THR A 70 -5.47 -18.29 8.28
N ALA A 71 -6.75 -18.01 8.03
CA ALA A 71 -7.20 -17.32 6.83
C ALA A 71 -8.22 -16.25 7.20
N GLY A 72 -8.19 -15.14 6.49
CA GLY A 72 -9.09 -14.03 6.75
C GLY A 72 -8.81 -12.85 5.84
N GLY A 73 -9.29 -11.70 6.24
CA GLY A 73 -9.03 -10.44 5.56
C GLY A 73 -9.72 -9.28 6.24
N THR A 74 -9.37 -8.08 5.78
CA THR A 74 -9.93 -6.81 6.25
C THR A 74 -10.57 -6.10 5.07
N TYR A 75 -11.81 -5.66 5.23
CA TYR A 75 -12.46 -4.73 4.31
C TYR A 75 -12.19 -3.30 4.79
N LEU A 76 -11.59 -2.49 3.93
CA LEU A 76 -11.35 -1.07 4.15
C LEU A 76 -12.37 -0.25 3.38
N ASN A 77 -13.00 0.72 4.05
CA ASN A 77 -13.83 1.75 3.46
C ASN A 77 -13.20 3.10 3.78
N VAL A 78 -12.82 3.82 2.75
CA VAL A 78 -12.17 5.13 2.88
C VAL A 78 -13.11 6.19 2.38
N ASN A 79 -13.19 7.29 3.11
CA ASN A 79 -13.91 8.48 2.72
C ASN A 79 -12.90 9.63 2.61
N THR A 80 -12.95 10.35 1.50
CA THR A 80 -12.09 11.51 1.24
C THR A 80 -12.93 12.72 0.92
N ASP A 81 -12.77 13.78 1.69
CA ASP A 81 -13.35 15.08 1.41
C ASP A 81 -12.31 16.01 0.76
N LEU A 82 -12.66 16.59 -0.38
CA LEU A 82 -11.89 17.62 -1.05
C LEU A 82 -12.47 19.00 -0.74
N SER A 83 -11.60 19.97 -0.47
CA SER A 83 -12.01 21.36 -0.22
C SER A 83 -10.95 22.34 -0.73
N ASN A 84 -11.33 23.63 -0.84
CA ASN A 84 -10.46 24.71 -1.31
C ASN A 84 -9.79 24.45 -2.66
N VAL A 85 -10.46 23.71 -3.56
CA VAL A 85 -9.90 23.31 -4.85
C VAL A 85 -9.66 24.53 -5.73
N GLN A 86 -8.43 24.60 -6.26
CA GLN A 86 -8.01 25.59 -7.25
C GLN A 86 -7.36 24.83 -8.40
N ALA A 87 -7.99 24.87 -9.58
CA ALA A 87 -7.48 24.23 -10.77
C ALA A 87 -7.48 25.24 -11.92
N THR A 88 -6.29 25.57 -12.42
CA THR A 88 -6.11 26.64 -13.41
C THR A 88 -5.40 26.13 -14.66
N ARG A 89 -5.82 26.70 -15.80
CA ARG A 89 -5.12 26.56 -17.08
C ARG A 89 -4.07 27.66 -17.15
N ASN A 90 -2.87 27.27 -17.56
CA ASN A 90 -1.76 28.20 -17.71
C ASN A 90 -1.29 28.27 -19.16
N ILE A 91 -0.80 29.42 -19.59
CA ILE A 91 -0.14 29.63 -20.88
C ILE A 91 1.20 30.31 -20.67
N ASP A 92 2.18 29.97 -21.49
CA ASP A 92 3.45 30.69 -21.50
C ASP A 92 3.25 32.17 -21.82
N SER A 93 3.80 33.06 -21.00
CA SER A 93 3.59 34.50 -21.10
C SER A 93 4.15 35.09 -22.38
N GLY A 94 5.24 34.54 -22.93
CA GLY A 94 5.77 34.93 -24.24
C GLY A 94 4.79 34.63 -25.35
N VAL A 95 4.17 33.44 -25.33
CA VAL A 95 3.14 33.00 -26.26
C VAL A 95 1.87 33.86 -26.15
N ALA A 96 1.43 34.12 -24.90
CA ALA A 96 0.27 34.99 -24.65
C ALA A 96 0.44 36.41 -25.21
N LEU A 97 1.68 36.92 -25.28
CA LEU A 97 2.02 38.21 -25.84
C LEU A 97 2.33 38.16 -27.36
N GLY A 98 2.13 37.00 -28.02
CA GLY A 98 2.39 36.80 -29.44
C GLY A 98 3.87 36.62 -29.81
N GLY A 99 4.73 36.31 -28.83
CA GLY A 99 6.15 36.01 -28.98
C GLY A 99 6.48 34.53 -28.89
N ALA A 100 7.78 34.24 -28.77
CA ALA A 100 8.27 32.89 -28.51
C ALA A 100 8.06 32.50 -27.03
N PRO A 101 7.94 31.19 -26.70
CA PRO A 101 7.90 30.73 -25.33
C PRO A 101 9.09 31.21 -24.50
N ASN A 102 8.85 31.64 -23.27
CA ASN A 102 9.88 32.16 -22.35
C ASN A 102 9.95 31.38 -21.03
N GLY A 103 9.14 30.35 -20.86
CA GLY A 103 9.09 29.48 -19.66
C GLY A 103 8.26 30.02 -18.48
N SER A 104 7.76 31.28 -18.57
CA SER A 104 6.94 31.87 -17.51
C SER A 104 5.46 31.60 -17.76
N GLN A 105 4.81 30.87 -16.84
CA GLN A 105 3.39 30.55 -16.97
C GLN A 105 2.51 31.64 -16.34
N ILE A 106 1.39 31.96 -16.99
CA ILE A 106 0.34 32.85 -16.47
C ILE A 106 -1.02 32.13 -16.50
N PRO A 107 -1.84 32.25 -15.45
CA PRO A 107 -3.17 31.67 -15.45
C PRO A 107 -4.11 32.36 -16.43
N VAL A 108 -4.84 31.55 -17.21
CA VAL A 108 -5.77 32.05 -18.25
C VAL A 108 -7.20 31.60 -18.08
N GLY A 109 -7.48 30.87 -17.00
CA GLY A 109 -8.83 30.41 -16.64
C GLY A 109 -8.82 29.17 -15.75
N THR A 110 -10.00 28.78 -15.31
CA THR A 110 -10.19 27.56 -14.49
C THR A 110 -10.26 26.32 -15.38
N ILE A 111 -9.85 25.17 -14.85
CA ILE A 111 -10.09 23.86 -15.45
C ILE A 111 -11.52 23.46 -15.08
N PRO A 112 -12.41 23.17 -16.07
CA PRO A 112 -13.75 22.70 -15.78
C PRO A 112 -13.73 21.26 -15.25
N GLY A 113 -14.72 20.91 -14.40
CA GLY A 113 -14.90 19.56 -13.89
C GLY A 113 -15.43 19.52 -12.45
N GLY A 114 -15.46 18.31 -11.89
CA GLY A 114 -15.91 17.97 -10.54
C GLY A 114 -14.77 17.77 -9.55
N ASN A 115 -15.13 17.63 -8.28
CA ASN A 115 -14.23 17.29 -7.16
C ASN A 115 -15.06 16.60 -6.07
N ASP A 116 -15.71 15.48 -6.40
CA ASP A 116 -16.65 14.82 -5.48
C ASP A 116 -15.94 14.12 -4.32
N GLY A 117 -14.64 13.83 -4.44
CA GLY A 117 -13.88 13.07 -3.44
C GLY A 117 -14.13 11.56 -3.57
N ASP A 118 -13.96 10.84 -2.44
CA ASP A 118 -14.18 9.38 -2.37
C ASP A 118 -13.48 8.56 -3.47
N MET A 119 -12.32 9.08 -3.95
CA MET A 119 -11.54 8.46 -5.02
C MET A 119 -10.90 7.14 -4.63
N VAL A 120 -11.09 6.66 -3.40
CA VAL A 120 -10.54 5.37 -2.95
C VAL A 120 -11.66 4.36 -2.82
N PRO A 121 -11.78 3.41 -3.77
CA PRO A 121 -12.83 2.39 -3.70
C PRO A 121 -12.69 1.48 -2.48
N GLY A 122 -13.82 1.01 -1.94
CA GLY A 122 -13.83 0.06 -0.83
C GLY A 122 -13.17 -1.27 -1.20
N THR A 123 -12.27 -1.78 -0.31
CA THR A 123 -11.36 -2.88 -0.64
C THR A 123 -11.33 -3.98 0.37
N PHE A 124 -11.22 -5.21 -0.11
CA PHE A 124 -10.97 -6.38 0.71
C PHE A 124 -9.53 -6.87 0.56
N ILE A 125 -8.80 -6.99 1.67
CA ILE A 125 -7.40 -7.45 1.76
C ILE A 125 -7.38 -8.86 2.33
N PRO A 126 -7.31 -9.91 1.52
CA PRO A 126 -7.25 -11.27 2.00
C PRO A 126 -5.83 -11.69 2.37
N PHE A 127 -5.74 -12.68 3.24
CA PHE A 127 -4.51 -13.40 3.55
C PHE A 127 -4.78 -14.83 3.97
N ALA A 128 -3.77 -15.69 3.82
CA ALA A 128 -3.79 -17.05 4.32
C ALA A 128 -2.39 -17.48 4.76
N PHE A 129 -2.29 -18.12 5.93
CA PHE A 129 -1.05 -18.59 6.52
C PHE A 129 -1.19 -20.01 7.05
N TYR A 130 -0.13 -20.77 6.90
CA TYR A 130 0.04 -22.09 7.50
C TYR A 130 1.34 -22.13 8.30
N ALA A 131 1.30 -22.70 9.50
CA ALA A 131 2.47 -22.93 10.33
C ALA A 131 2.46 -24.37 10.87
N GLN A 132 3.58 -25.06 10.77
CA GLN A 132 3.77 -26.45 11.14
C GLN A 132 5.00 -26.61 12.03
N PRO A 133 4.88 -26.68 13.36
CA PRO A 133 5.93 -27.24 14.20
C PRO A 133 6.19 -28.71 13.81
N VAL A 134 7.44 -29.05 13.52
CA VAL A 134 7.85 -30.41 13.12
C VAL A 134 8.56 -31.11 14.26
N THR A 135 9.34 -30.35 15.02
CA THR A 135 9.98 -30.79 16.26
C THR A 135 9.85 -29.68 17.30
N ASP A 136 10.29 -29.91 18.52
CA ASP A 136 10.33 -28.88 19.58
C ASP A 136 11.19 -27.66 19.20
N GLN A 137 12.05 -27.80 18.20
CA GLN A 137 12.97 -26.75 17.75
C GLN A 137 12.69 -26.22 16.34
N LEU A 138 12.15 -27.05 15.45
CA LEU A 138 12.03 -26.74 14.03
C LEU A 138 10.56 -26.57 13.62
N ALA A 139 10.26 -25.48 12.93
CA ALA A 139 8.96 -25.26 12.31
C ALA A 139 9.09 -24.75 10.88
N PHE A 140 8.12 -25.10 10.05
CA PHE A 140 7.94 -24.57 8.68
C PHE A 140 6.64 -23.78 8.60
N GLY A 141 6.61 -22.82 7.69
CA GLY A 141 5.41 -22.03 7.42
C GLY A 141 5.30 -21.67 5.96
N PHE A 142 4.11 -21.25 5.60
CA PHE A 142 3.81 -20.71 4.28
C PHE A 142 2.74 -19.61 4.41
N GLY A 143 2.90 -18.53 3.67
CA GLY A 143 1.93 -17.43 3.64
C GLY A 143 1.66 -16.95 2.22
N VAL A 144 0.41 -16.50 1.98
CA VAL A 144 0.02 -15.73 0.79
C VAL A 144 -0.72 -14.50 1.28
N TYR A 145 -0.27 -13.33 0.86
CA TYR A 145 -0.75 -12.04 1.35
C TYR A 145 -0.35 -10.90 0.41
N ALA A 146 -0.92 -9.71 0.60
CA ALA A 146 -0.56 -8.50 -0.15
C ALA A 146 0.18 -7.49 0.77
N PRO A 147 1.51 -7.36 0.67
CA PRO A 147 2.28 -6.44 1.53
C PRO A 147 2.23 -4.98 1.09
N PHE A 148 1.96 -4.71 -0.18
CA PHE A 148 1.89 -3.38 -0.77
C PHE A 148 0.74 -3.30 -1.75
N GLY A 149 0.14 -2.12 -1.85
CA GLY A 149 -0.89 -1.81 -2.81
C GLY A 149 -1.44 -0.40 -2.61
N SER A 150 -1.96 0.20 -3.66
CA SER A 150 -2.65 1.49 -3.65
C SER A 150 -3.66 1.54 -4.78
N LYS A 151 -4.76 2.24 -4.56
CA LYS A 151 -5.70 2.59 -5.63
C LYS A 151 -6.34 3.93 -5.38
N THR A 152 -6.30 4.78 -6.40
CA THR A 152 -7.13 5.97 -6.53
C THR A 152 -7.84 5.92 -7.86
N ASP A 153 -9.11 6.30 -7.88
CA ASP A 153 -10.01 6.24 -9.04
C ASP A 153 -10.95 7.44 -8.94
N TYR A 154 -10.54 8.55 -9.54
CA TYR A 154 -11.32 9.78 -9.54
C TYR A 154 -12.39 9.72 -10.64
N GLU A 155 -13.40 10.59 -10.53
CA GLU A 155 -14.39 10.80 -11.57
C GLU A 155 -13.76 11.31 -12.89
N ASP A 156 -14.35 10.95 -14.04
CA ASP A 156 -13.82 11.26 -15.38
C ASP A 156 -13.58 12.77 -15.63
N ASP A 157 -14.35 13.65 -14.94
CA ASP A 157 -14.24 15.09 -15.05
C ASP A 157 -13.46 15.75 -13.91
N PHE A 158 -12.72 14.98 -13.09
CA PHE A 158 -11.90 15.49 -12.00
C PHE A 158 -11.02 16.67 -12.44
N GLN A 159 -11.02 17.77 -11.68
CA GLN A 159 -10.26 18.98 -12.06
C GLN A 159 -8.74 18.77 -12.03
N GLY A 160 -8.24 17.83 -11.23
CA GLY A 160 -6.83 17.43 -11.16
C GLY A 160 -6.40 16.33 -12.15
N ARG A 161 -7.26 15.89 -13.06
CA ARG A 161 -7.06 14.72 -13.96
C ARG A 161 -5.81 14.78 -14.85
N TYR A 162 -5.23 15.95 -15.06
CA TYR A 162 -3.98 16.09 -15.82
C TYR A 162 -2.73 15.71 -15.00
N PHE A 163 -2.86 15.55 -13.70
CA PHE A 163 -1.83 15.09 -12.79
C PHE A 163 -1.96 13.59 -12.47
N GLY A 164 -3.20 13.08 -12.49
CA GLY A 164 -3.53 11.69 -12.32
C GLY A 164 -5.02 11.55 -11.95
N ASP A 165 -5.73 10.68 -12.64
CA ASP A 165 -7.13 10.35 -12.37
C ASP A 165 -7.29 8.90 -11.92
N TYR A 166 -6.35 8.04 -12.26
CA TYR A 166 -6.31 6.65 -11.81
C TYR A 166 -4.90 6.22 -11.45
N THR A 167 -4.78 5.50 -10.35
CA THR A 167 -3.54 4.84 -9.92
C THR A 167 -3.91 3.51 -9.29
N GLU A 168 -3.30 2.43 -9.74
CA GLU A 168 -3.39 1.12 -9.11
C GLU A 168 -2.01 0.49 -9.06
N VAL A 169 -1.63 -0.02 -7.88
CA VAL A 169 -0.47 -0.87 -7.68
C VAL A 169 -0.88 -1.99 -6.75
N THR A 170 -0.58 -3.22 -7.08
CA THR A 170 -0.86 -4.38 -6.25
C THR A 170 0.34 -5.30 -6.22
N VAL A 171 0.80 -5.66 -5.02
CA VAL A 171 1.86 -6.66 -4.81
C VAL A 171 1.28 -7.83 -4.05
N VAL A 172 1.40 -9.04 -4.61
CA VAL A 172 1.02 -10.30 -3.95
C VAL A 172 2.26 -11.11 -3.67
N SER A 173 2.39 -11.63 -2.45
CA SER A 173 3.55 -12.41 -2.01
C SER A 173 3.18 -13.83 -1.61
N ALA A 174 4.01 -14.78 -2.03
CA ALA A 174 4.02 -16.15 -1.53
C ALA A 174 5.32 -16.37 -0.75
N GLN A 175 5.21 -16.81 0.52
CA GLN A 175 6.34 -16.84 1.46
C GLN A 175 6.51 -18.22 2.12
N PRO A 176 7.33 -19.13 1.60
CA PRO A 176 7.86 -20.26 2.36
C PRO A 176 8.84 -19.77 3.43
N THR A 177 8.77 -20.37 4.62
CA THR A 177 9.46 -19.88 5.83
C THR A 177 9.93 -21.04 6.70
N VAL A 178 11.06 -20.87 7.37
CA VAL A 178 11.60 -21.80 8.35
C VAL A 178 11.94 -21.08 9.65
N SER A 179 11.74 -21.75 10.79
CA SER A 179 12.05 -21.24 12.13
C SER A 179 12.82 -22.30 12.92
N TYR A 180 13.84 -21.85 13.66
CA TYR A 180 14.60 -22.70 14.55
C TYR A 180 14.74 -22.10 15.95
N ARG A 181 14.28 -22.84 16.98
CA ARG A 181 14.36 -22.49 18.38
C ARG A 181 15.57 -23.16 19.03
N PHE A 182 16.55 -22.37 19.44
CA PHE A 182 17.77 -22.88 20.11
C PHE A 182 17.48 -23.38 21.51
N ASN A 183 16.59 -22.68 22.22
CA ASN A 183 16.15 -22.97 23.58
C ASN A 183 14.86 -22.19 23.86
N ASP A 184 14.37 -22.20 25.12
CA ASP A 184 13.12 -21.51 25.50
C ASP A 184 13.21 -19.98 25.41
N GLN A 185 14.43 -19.42 25.30
CA GLN A 185 14.66 -17.99 25.24
C GLN A 185 14.88 -17.46 23.82
N TRP A 186 15.50 -18.24 22.93
CA TRP A 186 15.96 -17.75 21.62
C TRP A 186 15.45 -18.59 20.46
N SER A 187 14.91 -17.90 19.49
CA SER A 187 14.65 -18.48 18.16
C SER A 187 15.01 -17.51 17.05
N VAL A 188 15.28 -18.06 15.87
CA VAL A 188 15.49 -17.34 14.63
C VAL A 188 14.59 -17.91 13.56
N GLY A 189 14.30 -17.12 12.53
CA GLY A 189 13.54 -17.58 11.38
C GLY A 189 13.91 -16.82 10.14
N ALA A 190 13.69 -17.45 8.99
CA ALA A 190 13.92 -16.86 7.68
C ALA A 190 12.87 -17.32 6.70
N GLY A 191 12.46 -16.44 5.80
CA GLY A 191 11.57 -16.73 4.68
C GLY A 191 12.10 -16.12 3.40
N VAL A 192 11.77 -16.75 2.30
CA VAL A 192 11.95 -16.18 0.96
C VAL A 192 10.58 -15.75 0.47
N THR A 193 10.48 -14.61 -0.21
CA THR A 193 9.23 -14.16 -0.81
C THR A 193 9.35 -14.15 -2.31
N TYR A 194 8.39 -14.76 -2.98
CA TYR A 194 8.12 -14.57 -4.39
C TYR A 194 7.01 -13.56 -4.50
N ASN A 195 7.28 -12.44 -5.17
CA ASN A 195 6.39 -11.32 -5.23
C ASN A 195 6.01 -11.07 -6.68
N GLN A 196 4.73 -10.82 -6.92
CA GLN A 196 4.16 -10.45 -8.19
C GLN A 196 3.59 -9.04 -8.06
N VAL A 197 3.97 -8.14 -8.95
CA VAL A 197 3.49 -6.76 -8.97
C VAL A 197 2.72 -6.51 -10.26
N GLU A 198 1.60 -5.80 -10.14
CA GLU A 198 0.84 -5.23 -11.25
C GLU A 198 0.62 -3.75 -10.96
N GLY A 199 0.76 -2.90 -11.98
CA GLY A 199 0.57 -1.46 -11.86
C GLY A 199 -0.18 -0.86 -13.03
N GLU A 200 -1.03 0.13 -12.74
CA GLU A 200 -1.72 0.94 -13.76
C GLU A 200 -1.76 2.40 -13.33
N LEU A 201 -1.40 3.29 -14.25
CA LEU A 201 -1.48 4.74 -14.09
C LEU A 201 -2.27 5.34 -15.24
N ARG A 202 -3.21 6.24 -14.90
CA ARG A 202 -3.90 7.04 -15.92
C ARG A 202 -3.81 8.51 -15.57
N ARG A 203 -3.95 9.33 -16.62
CA ARG A 203 -4.17 10.77 -16.56
C ARG A 203 -4.78 11.23 -17.86
N GLN A 204 -5.47 12.34 -17.83
CA GLN A 204 -5.96 12.96 -19.06
C GLN A 204 -4.91 13.89 -19.67
N LEU A 205 -4.94 14.00 -20.98
CA LEU A 205 -4.16 14.98 -21.75
C LEU A 205 -5.13 15.90 -22.49
N PRO A 206 -4.91 17.23 -22.43
CA PRO A 206 -5.80 18.15 -23.12
C PRO A 206 -5.68 18.00 -24.64
N SER A 207 -6.80 18.06 -25.36
CA SER A 207 -6.82 18.01 -26.82
C SER A 207 -6.54 19.40 -27.41
N GLY A 208 -5.35 19.58 -27.96
CA GLY A 208 -4.89 20.88 -28.49
C GLY A 208 -4.77 21.91 -27.35
N THR A 209 -5.58 22.97 -27.40
CA THR A 209 -5.67 24.00 -26.35
C THR A 209 -6.95 23.88 -25.51
N SER A 210 -7.72 22.85 -25.73
CA SER A 210 -8.96 22.56 -24.97
C SER A 210 -8.64 21.87 -23.66
N PHE A 211 -9.30 22.30 -22.60
CA PHE A 211 -9.34 21.64 -21.29
C PHE A 211 -10.78 21.18 -20.98
N ASP A 212 -11.53 20.80 -22.00
CA ASP A 212 -12.87 20.25 -21.87
C ASP A 212 -12.77 18.74 -21.57
N PRO A 213 -13.32 18.22 -20.46
CA PRO A 213 -13.28 16.80 -20.14
C PRO A 213 -13.80 15.90 -21.26
N ALA A 214 -14.81 16.36 -22.02
CA ALA A 214 -15.37 15.61 -23.13
C ALA A 214 -14.44 15.51 -24.38
N ALA A 215 -13.36 16.27 -24.40
CA ALA A 215 -12.40 16.32 -25.52
C ALA A 215 -11.00 15.79 -25.11
N ASP A 216 -10.79 15.47 -23.85
CA ASP A 216 -9.51 15.02 -23.33
C ASP A 216 -9.13 13.64 -23.90
N ILE A 217 -7.83 13.38 -23.96
CA ILE A 217 -7.24 12.12 -24.42
C ILE A 217 -6.89 11.31 -23.19
N ASP A 218 -7.44 10.10 -23.05
CA ASP A 218 -7.10 9.18 -21.98
C ASP A 218 -5.69 8.60 -22.20
N SER A 219 -4.79 8.81 -21.24
CA SER A 219 -3.42 8.33 -21.24
C SER A 219 -3.24 7.26 -20.18
N ARG A 220 -3.00 6.03 -20.61
CA ARG A 220 -2.87 4.86 -19.77
C ARG A 220 -1.48 4.24 -19.90
N VAL A 221 -0.91 3.87 -18.75
CA VAL A 221 0.29 3.01 -18.62
C VAL A 221 -0.09 1.82 -17.77
N ASP A 222 0.20 0.62 -18.20
CA ASP A 222 0.11 -0.60 -17.42
C ASP A 222 1.42 -1.39 -17.48
N GLY A 223 1.69 -2.21 -16.47
CA GLY A 223 2.88 -3.08 -16.44
C GLY A 223 2.85 -4.08 -15.30
N GLU A 224 3.63 -5.15 -15.43
CA GLU A 224 3.75 -6.24 -14.46
C GLU A 224 5.19 -6.73 -14.36
N ASP A 225 5.55 -7.30 -13.19
CA ASP A 225 6.84 -7.99 -12.97
C ASP A 225 6.75 -8.97 -11.81
N GLU A 226 7.76 -9.85 -11.72
CA GLU A 226 7.93 -10.86 -10.67
C GLU A 226 9.33 -10.77 -10.07
N ALA A 227 9.44 -10.59 -8.75
CA ALA A 227 10.73 -10.45 -8.09
C ALA A 227 10.81 -11.19 -6.76
N TRP A 228 12.03 -11.45 -6.30
CA TRP A 228 12.30 -12.17 -5.07
C TRP A 228 12.76 -11.25 -3.95
N GLY A 229 12.28 -11.54 -2.75
CA GLY A 229 12.73 -10.91 -1.53
C GLY A 229 12.96 -11.93 -0.42
N TYR A 230 13.29 -11.45 0.77
CA TYR A 230 13.44 -12.30 1.94
C TYR A 230 13.05 -11.56 3.22
N ASN A 231 12.74 -12.33 4.26
CA ASN A 231 12.58 -11.82 5.61
C ASN A 231 13.37 -12.63 6.63
N LEU A 232 13.80 -11.96 7.67
CA LEU A 232 14.53 -12.52 8.79
C LEU A 232 13.82 -12.16 10.09
N GLY A 233 13.89 -13.04 11.07
CA GLY A 233 13.30 -12.79 12.37
C GLY A 233 14.10 -13.35 13.51
N VAL A 234 13.99 -12.67 14.65
CA VAL A 234 14.53 -13.11 15.94
C VAL A 234 13.47 -12.91 17.02
N ILE A 235 13.32 -13.89 17.90
CA ILE A 235 12.57 -13.75 19.15
C ILE A 235 13.51 -14.01 20.32
N TYR A 236 13.39 -13.15 21.33
CA TYR A 236 14.05 -13.29 22.62
C TYR A 236 13.04 -13.24 23.76
N ARG A 237 13.01 -14.30 24.57
CA ARG A 237 12.17 -14.45 25.77
C ARG A 237 13.06 -14.50 27.01
N PRO A 238 13.43 -13.36 27.63
CA PRO A 238 14.26 -13.34 28.84
C PRO A 238 13.62 -14.08 30.01
N VAL A 239 12.30 -13.97 30.11
CA VAL A 239 11.42 -14.70 31.05
C VAL A 239 10.14 -15.09 30.31
N PRO A 240 9.36 -16.08 30.79
CA PRO A 240 8.16 -16.58 30.11
C PRO A 240 7.12 -15.51 29.80
N GLU A 241 7.02 -14.48 30.64
CA GLU A 241 6.03 -13.41 30.54
C GLU A 241 6.41 -12.32 29.53
N THR A 242 7.70 -12.26 29.09
CA THR A 242 8.25 -11.21 28.25
C THR A 242 8.75 -11.77 26.93
N THR A 243 8.23 -11.27 25.83
CA THR A 243 8.71 -11.61 24.49
C THR A 243 9.12 -10.35 23.75
N LEU A 244 10.35 -10.32 23.27
CA LEU A 244 10.90 -9.30 22.36
C LEU A 244 11.01 -9.93 20.98
N GLY A 245 10.57 -9.21 19.96
CA GLY A 245 10.67 -9.63 18.58
C GLY A 245 11.30 -8.55 17.71
N LEU A 246 12.17 -8.96 16.79
CA LEU A 246 12.76 -8.12 15.77
C LEU A 246 12.62 -8.83 14.43
N THR A 247 12.16 -8.10 13.41
CA THR A 247 12.12 -8.58 12.03
C THR A 247 12.70 -7.59 11.06
N TYR A 248 13.30 -8.12 10.01
CA TYR A 248 13.73 -7.40 8.82
C TYR A 248 13.09 -8.04 7.60
N ARG A 249 12.48 -7.23 6.75
CA ARG A 249 12.00 -7.60 5.41
C ARG A 249 12.81 -6.80 4.40
N SER A 250 13.37 -7.49 3.40
CA SER A 250 14.18 -6.86 2.37
C SER A 250 13.36 -5.94 1.48
N LYS A 251 13.99 -4.96 0.88
CA LYS A 251 13.47 -4.31 -0.32
C LYS A 251 13.29 -5.35 -1.44
N VAL A 252 12.42 -5.04 -2.38
CA VAL A 252 12.27 -5.79 -3.63
C VAL A 252 12.31 -4.81 -4.78
N ASP A 253 13.22 -5.06 -5.73
CA ASP A 253 13.37 -4.26 -6.93
C ASP A 253 12.64 -4.97 -8.08
N TYR A 254 11.79 -4.23 -8.79
CA TYR A 254 10.99 -4.67 -9.94
C TYR A 254 11.33 -3.85 -11.16
N GLU A 255 11.30 -4.48 -12.32
CA GLU A 255 11.43 -3.89 -13.64
C GLU A 255 10.12 -4.14 -14.40
N LEU A 256 9.07 -3.32 -14.13
CA LEU A 256 7.76 -3.52 -14.75
C LEU A 256 7.84 -3.29 -16.25
N GLU A 257 7.41 -4.28 -17.02
CA GLU A 257 7.27 -4.23 -18.47
C GLU A 257 5.79 -4.20 -18.84
N GLY A 258 5.41 -3.31 -19.74
CA GLY A 258 4.02 -3.15 -20.15
C GLY A 258 3.82 -2.23 -21.34
N ASN A 259 2.66 -1.55 -21.34
CA ASN A 259 2.24 -0.77 -22.48
C ASN A 259 1.78 0.64 -22.09
N PHE A 260 2.04 1.57 -22.98
CA PHE A 260 1.45 2.89 -22.98
C PHE A 260 0.43 3.01 -24.10
N SER A 261 -0.71 3.60 -23.84
CA SER A 261 -1.69 3.98 -24.86
C SER A 261 -2.29 5.35 -24.56
N ALA A 262 -2.54 6.14 -25.62
CA ALA A 262 -3.34 7.36 -25.57
C ALA A 262 -4.53 7.18 -26.50
N THR A 263 -5.74 7.40 -25.98
CA THR A 263 -7.00 7.12 -26.67
C THR A 263 -7.85 8.39 -26.74
N ASP A 264 -8.34 8.75 -27.91
CA ASP A 264 -9.22 9.90 -28.10
C ASP A 264 -10.65 9.63 -27.58
N PRO A 265 -11.50 10.66 -27.41
CA PRO A 265 -12.88 10.48 -26.93
C PRO A 265 -13.77 9.62 -27.83
N LEU A 266 -13.34 9.31 -29.05
CA LEU A 266 -14.05 8.43 -29.99
C LEU A 266 -13.61 6.96 -29.83
N GLY A 267 -12.65 6.67 -28.96
CA GLY A 267 -12.08 5.35 -28.72
C GLY A 267 -10.99 4.95 -29.71
N ASN A 268 -10.43 5.89 -30.47
CA ASN A 268 -9.29 5.58 -31.35
C ASN A 268 -7.98 5.74 -30.58
N VAL A 269 -7.10 4.74 -30.67
CA VAL A 269 -5.74 4.86 -30.16
C VAL A 269 -4.94 5.82 -31.03
N VAL A 270 -4.60 6.98 -30.49
CA VAL A 270 -3.84 8.04 -31.20
C VAL A 270 -2.33 7.91 -30.99
N ARG A 271 -1.91 7.22 -29.93
CA ARG A 271 -0.51 6.86 -29.67
C ARG A 271 -0.46 5.55 -28.87
N SER A 272 0.49 4.69 -29.19
CA SER A 272 0.86 3.52 -28.39
C SER A 272 2.37 3.33 -28.41
N ASP A 273 2.92 2.80 -27.31
CA ASP A 273 4.34 2.54 -27.13
C ASP A 273 4.51 1.42 -26.11
N THR A 274 5.74 0.89 -25.96
CA THR A 274 6.11 0.10 -24.80
C THR A 274 6.24 1.01 -23.56
N ALA A 275 6.12 0.44 -22.38
CA ALA A 275 6.29 1.17 -21.12
C ALA A 275 7.11 0.33 -20.15
N ASN A 276 8.19 0.90 -19.62
CA ASN A 276 9.05 0.28 -18.63
C ASN A 276 9.16 1.20 -17.42
N LEU A 277 9.05 0.63 -16.20
CA LEU A 277 9.12 1.34 -14.94
C LEU A 277 9.93 0.53 -13.92
N ASP A 278 10.99 1.14 -13.38
CA ASP A 278 11.69 0.59 -12.22
C ASP A 278 10.93 1.00 -10.95
N LEU A 279 10.50 0.00 -10.16
CA LEU A 279 9.79 0.19 -8.90
C LEU A 279 10.49 -0.57 -7.78
N THR A 280 10.81 0.10 -6.68
CA THR A 280 11.35 -0.56 -5.49
C THR A 280 10.36 -0.48 -4.33
N THR A 281 9.93 -1.65 -3.81
CA THR A 281 9.23 -1.68 -2.53
C THR A 281 10.25 -1.68 -1.38
N PRO A 282 10.01 -0.88 -0.31
CA PRO A 282 11.02 -0.59 0.71
C PRO A 282 11.29 -1.75 1.65
N GLU A 283 12.52 -1.79 2.19
CA GLU A 283 12.80 -2.62 3.35
C GLU A 283 12.11 -2.09 4.61
N THR A 284 11.76 -3.04 5.49
CA THR A 284 11.05 -2.76 6.74
C THR A 284 11.74 -3.44 7.92
N VAL A 285 11.90 -2.69 9.03
CA VAL A 285 12.33 -3.23 10.32
C VAL A 285 11.19 -3.07 11.31
N ASN A 286 10.76 -4.18 11.94
CA ASN A 286 9.77 -4.14 13.01
C ASN A 286 10.39 -4.64 14.31
N PHE A 287 10.21 -3.87 15.38
CA PHE A 287 10.49 -4.27 16.74
C PHE A 287 9.20 -4.27 17.54
N SER A 288 8.99 -5.27 18.37
CA SER A 288 7.91 -5.23 19.34
C SER A 288 8.23 -5.96 20.65
N LEU A 289 7.48 -5.57 21.69
CA LEU A 289 7.48 -6.15 23.01
C LEU A 289 6.07 -6.66 23.30
N THR A 290 5.97 -7.90 23.75
CA THR A 290 4.75 -8.47 24.35
C THR A 290 5.04 -8.81 25.81
N GLN A 291 4.22 -8.27 26.72
CA GLN A 291 4.33 -8.49 28.16
C GLN A 291 3.04 -9.07 28.72
N GLN A 292 3.11 -10.27 29.27
CA GLN A 292 2.03 -10.84 30.08
C GLN A 292 2.06 -10.17 31.46
N MET A 293 1.07 -9.32 31.75
CA MET A 293 0.99 -8.58 33.00
C MET A 293 0.33 -9.37 34.12
N THR A 294 -0.68 -10.16 33.76
CA THR A 294 -1.40 -11.08 34.63
C THR A 294 -1.86 -12.28 33.80
N ASP A 295 -2.44 -13.31 34.42
CA ASP A 295 -3.02 -14.48 33.71
C ASP A 295 -4.06 -14.08 32.64
N ARG A 296 -4.60 -12.86 32.71
CA ARG A 296 -5.67 -12.37 31.82
C ARG A 296 -5.30 -11.15 31.00
N LEU A 297 -4.28 -10.40 31.36
CA LEU A 297 -3.92 -9.15 30.70
C LEU A 297 -2.55 -9.26 30.03
N LYS A 298 -2.50 -9.03 28.76
CA LYS A 298 -1.32 -8.91 27.92
C LYS A 298 -1.23 -7.50 27.36
N LEU A 299 -0.08 -6.85 27.47
CA LEU A 299 0.20 -5.56 26.86
C LEU A 299 1.26 -5.72 25.78
N MET A 300 1.17 -4.89 24.74
CA MET A 300 2.05 -4.92 23.58
C MET A 300 2.45 -3.53 23.15
N PHE A 301 3.69 -3.40 22.70
CA PHE A 301 4.25 -2.18 22.11
C PHE A 301 5.00 -2.56 20.85
N GLY A 302 4.93 -1.72 19.83
CA GLY A 302 5.59 -1.93 18.55
C GLY A 302 6.15 -0.65 17.98
N ALA A 303 7.25 -0.78 17.24
CA ALA A 303 7.82 0.25 16.39
C ALA A 303 8.15 -0.38 15.05
N SER A 304 7.77 0.28 13.98
CA SER A 304 8.09 -0.08 12.59
C SER A 304 8.85 1.06 11.94
N TRP A 305 9.92 0.73 11.23
CA TRP A 305 10.65 1.65 10.38
C TRP A 305 10.63 1.14 8.95
N VAL A 306 10.31 2.02 8.01
CA VAL A 306 10.23 1.71 6.58
C VAL A 306 11.11 2.67 5.81
N ARG A 307 12.00 2.13 4.98
CA ARG A 307 12.94 2.93 4.19
C ARG A 307 12.31 3.35 2.86
N TRP A 308 11.39 4.29 2.92
CA TRP A 308 10.70 4.81 1.75
C TRP A 308 11.57 5.68 0.83
N SER A 309 12.76 6.12 1.29
CA SER A 309 13.71 6.88 0.47
C SER A 309 14.27 6.12 -0.75
N HIS A 310 13.77 4.94 -1.06
CA HIS A 310 13.97 4.24 -2.32
C HIS A 310 12.91 4.59 -3.39
N PHE A 311 11.82 5.26 -3.00
CA PHE A 311 10.78 5.68 -3.90
C PHE A 311 10.93 7.17 -4.22
N ASP A 312 11.87 7.45 -5.15
CA ASP A 312 12.27 8.80 -5.52
C ASP A 312 11.37 9.38 -6.61
N GLU A 313 10.97 8.59 -7.61
CA GLU A 313 10.19 9.04 -8.77
C GLU A 313 9.34 7.91 -9.36
N ILE A 314 8.27 8.30 -10.06
CA ILE A 314 7.56 7.45 -11.02
C ILE A 314 8.05 7.85 -12.42
N ARG A 315 8.99 7.10 -12.97
CA ARG A 315 9.58 7.37 -14.27
C ARG A 315 9.32 6.24 -15.24
N VAL A 316 8.45 6.47 -16.18
CA VAL A 316 8.11 5.53 -17.26
C VAL A 316 8.81 5.93 -18.52
N VAL A 317 9.52 4.97 -19.14
CA VAL A 317 10.23 5.14 -20.41
C VAL A 317 9.81 4.07 -21.42
N ASN A 318 9.93 4.37 -22.70
CA ASN A 318 9.78 3.35 -23.74
C ASN A 318 11.10 2.58 -23.98
N ASP A 319 11.08 1.52 -24.81
CA ASP A 319 12.27 0.68 -25.11
C ASP A 319 13.45 1.47 -25.72
N GLN A 320 13.21 2.67 -26.24
CA GLN A 320 14.27 3.55 -26.75
C GLN A 320 14.77 4.54 -25.71
N GLY A 321 14.27 4.47 -24.47
CA GLY A 321 14.59 5.39 -23.37
C GLY A 321 13.90 6.74 -23.48
N GLY A 322 12.89 6.88 -24.34
CA GLY A 322 12.08 8.10 -24.47
C GLY A 322 11.11 8.22 -23.29
N PRO A 323 11.04 9.39 -22.62
CA PRO A 323 10.16 9.55 -21.45
C PRO A 323 8.68 9.55 -21.85
N ILE A 324 7.86 8.84 -21.08
CA ILE A 324 6.39 8.83 -21.15
C ILE A 324 5.81 9.61 -19.97
N THR A 325 6.30 9.33 -18.76
CA THR A 325 5.92 10.01 -17.52
C THR A 325 7.18 10.17 -16.66
N ASP A 326 7.26 11.30 -15.97
CA ASP A 326 8.30 11.61 -14.99
C ASP A 326 7.64 12.43 -13.88
N GLU A 327 7.44 11.80 -12.70
CA GLU A 327 6.74 12.38 -11.56
C GLU A 327 7.60 12.19 -10.32
N PRO A 328 8.26 13.24 -9.78
CA PRO A 328 9.03 13.13 -8.54
C PRO A 328 8.12 12.74 -7.36
N GLN A 329 8.62 11.93 -6.47
CA GLN A 329 7.94 11.49 -5.26
C GLN A 329 8.76 11.82 -4.00
N ASN A 330 10.08 11.64 -4.08
CA ASN A 330 11.05 11.98 -3.03
C ASN A 330 10.60 11.58 -1.63
N TYR A 331 10.11 10.34 -1.46
CA TYR A 331 9.58 9.86 -0.19
C TYR A 331 10.66 9.84 0.89
N GLU A 332 10.28 10.17 2.12
CA GLU A 332 11.13 10.12 3.29
C GLU A 332 10.94 8.81 4.08
N ASN A 333 11.96 8.42 4.86
CA ASN A 333 11.85 7.23 5.71
C ASN A 333 10.81 7.45 6.82
N ALA A 334 9.91 6.49 6.99
CA ALA A 334 8.77 6.63 7.89
C ALA A 334 8.86 5.72 9.11
N TRP A 335 8.24 6.15 10.21
CA TRP A 335 8.07 5.39 11.44
C TRP A 335 6.60 5.19 11.76
N ALA A 336 6.29 4.05 12.37
CA ALA A 336 5.02 3.84 13.03
C ALA A 336 5.23 3.32 14.45
N PHE A 337 4.41 3.76 15.40
CA PHE A 337 4.43 3.34 16.79
C PHE A 337 3.05 2.85 17.21
N ALA A 338 3.01 1.68 17.82
CA ALA A 338 1.77 1.05 18.25
C ALA A 338 1.81 0.65 19.73
N SER A 339 0.66 0.78 20.39
CA SER A 339 0.43 0.30 21.75
C SER A 339 -0.94 -0.38 21.80
N GLY A 340 -1.00 -1.54 22.41
CA GLY A 340 -2.24 -2.29 22.49
C GLY A 340 -2.25 -3.33 23.59
N GLY A 341 -3.39 -3.97 23.76
CA GLY A 341 -3.55 -5.01 24.76
C GLY A 341 -4.64 -6.01 24.44
N GLU A 342 -4.53 -7.16 25.08
CA GLU A 342 -5.52 -8.23 25.04
C GLU A 342 -5.93 -8.59 26.47
N TYR A 343 -7.22 -8.65 26.72
CA TYR A 343 -7.80 -9.06 28.00
C TYR A 343 -8.66 -10.30 27.83
N GLN A 344 -8.26 -11.39 28.49
CA GLN A 344 -9.03 -12.65 28.51
C GLN A 344 -10.24 -12.49 29.43
N LEU A 345 -11.40 -12.17 28.83
CA LEU A 345 -12.65 -11.91 29.56
C LEU A 345 -13.22 -13.20 30.15
N THR A 346 -13.26 -14.26 29.33
CA THR A 346 -13.64 -15.63 29.73
C THR A 346 -12.63 -16.63 29.17
N PRO A 347 -12.65 -17.92 29.55
CA PRO A 347 -11.74 -18.92 28.94
C PRO A 347 -11.82 -19.03 27.42
N THR A 348 -12.92 -18.58 26.81
CA THR A 348 -13.18 -18.68 25.37
C THR A 348 -13.29 -17.34 24.65
N LEU A 349 -13.22 -16.21 25.36
CA LEU A 349 -13.40 -14.87 24.78
C LEU A 349 -12.31 -13.92 25.26
N ALA A 350 -11.53 -13.40 24.32
CA ALA A 350 -10.57 -12.32 24.51
C ALA A 350 -11.10 -11.01 23.88
N LEU A 351 -10.85 -9.89 24.54
CA LEU A 351 -11.10 -8.54 24.02
C LEU A 351 -9.78 -7.86 23.76
N ARG A 352 -9.74 -7.02 22.72
CA ARG A 352 -8.53 -6.32 22.28
C ARG A 352 -8.81 -4.85 22.04
N ALA A 353 -7.80 -4.02 22.31
CA ALA A 353 -7.81 -2.61 21.96
C ALA A 353 -6.40 -2.15 21.64
N GLY A 354 -6.26 -1.17 20.75
CA GLY A 354 -4.96 -0.61 20.39
C GLY A 354 -5.06 0.76 19.74
N VAL A 355 -3.91 1.43 19.73
CA VAL A 355 -3.71 2.71 19.04
C VAL A 355 -2.39 2.65 18.28
N THR A 356 -2.38 3.21 17.06
CA THR A 356 -1.19 3.31 16.22
C THR A 356 -1.05 4.76 15.76
N LEU A 357 0.17 5.26 15.82
CA LEU A 357 0.61 6.50 15.19
C LEU A 357 1.48 6.10 14.00
N ASP A 358 1.05 6.47 12.80
CA ASP A 358 1.71 6.11 11.55
C ASP A 358 2.06 7.38 10.79
N PHE A 359 3.37 7.63 10.66
CA PHE A 359 3.90 8.84 10.04
C PHE A 359 4.04 8.63 8.54
N THR A 360 3.57 9.62 7.77
CA THR A 360 3.61 9.56 6.31
C THR A 360 5.04 9.68 5.77
N PRO A 361 5.39 8.96 4.69
CA PRO A 361 6.63 9.17 3.97
C PRO A 361 6.55 10.31 2.95
N THR A 362 5.34 10.79 2.62
CA THR A 362 5.17 11.88 1.64
C THR A 362 5.64 13.21 2.21
N ASN A 363 6.27 14.02 1.39
CA ASN A 363 6.66 15.39 1.73
C ASN A 363 5.66 16.41 1.14
N ASP A 364 5.68 17.65 1.64
CA ASP A 364 4.72 18.67 1.21
C ASP A 364 4.98 19.19 -0.21
N GLU A 365 6.20 19.04 -0.75
CA GLU A 365 6.61 19.57 -2.05
C GLU A 365 6.18 18.64 -3.19
N ASP A 366 6.31 17.31 -3.02
CA ASP A 366 6.08 16.32 -4.08
C ASP A 366 4.80 15.50 -3.87
N ARG A 367 3.99 15.86 -2.85
CA ARG A 367 2.71 15.17 -2.61
C ARG A 367 1.77 15.33 -3.80
N SER A 368 1.30 14.21 -4.32
CA SER A 368 0.51 14.17 -5.55
C SER A 368 -0.96 13.77 -5.31
N VAL A 369 -1.82 14.06 -6.28
CA VAL A 369 -3.21 13.57 -6.31
C VAL A 369 -3.30 12.04 -6.30
N ARG A 370 -2.23 11.32 -6.67
CA ARG A 370 -2.19 9.86 -6.71
C ARG A 370 -2.18 9.22 -5.34
N ILE A 371 -1.47 9.82 -4.37
CA ILE A 371 -1.40 9.36 -2.97
C ILE A 371 -1.43 10.58 -2.05
N PRO A 372 -2.59 11.24 -1.91
CA PRO A 372 -2.74 12.42 -1.07
C PRO A 372 -2.90 12.01 0.39
N SER A 373 -1.80 11.69 1.08
CA SER A 373 -1.81 11.20 2.46
C SER A 373 -0.93 12.02 3.41
N ASP A 374 -1.26 11.98 4.71
CA ASP A 374 -0.54 12.62 5.81
C ASP A 374 -0.47 11.66 7.02
N ASP A 375 0.08 12.11 8.14
CA ASP A 375 0.20 11.37 9.38
C ASP A 375 -1.14 10.83 9.88
N ARG A 376 -1.16 9.56 10.31
CA ARG A 376 -2.37 8.85 10.75
C ARG A 376 -2.40 8.53 12.23
N ARG A 377 -3.63 8.53 12.73
CA ARG A 377 -3.98 7.95 14.02
C ARG A 377 -5.00 6.84 13.77
N ILE A 378 -4.67 5.65 14.24
CA ILE A 378 -5.51 4.47 14.06
C ILE A 378 -5.94 3.97 15.43
N PHE A 379 -7.25 3.86 15.65
CA PHE A 379 -7.86 3.31 16.85
C PHE A 379 -8.48 1.96 16.51
N SER A 380 -8.10 0.93 17.25
CA SER A 380 -8.50 -0.44 16.96
C SER A 380 -9.20 -1.10 18.14
N LEU A 381 -10.21 -1.89 17.84
CA LEU A 381 -10.91 -2.78 18.76
C LEU A 381 -11.00 -4.17 18.14
N GLY A 382 -11.00 -5.21 18.98
CA GLY A 382 -11.15 -6.58 18.48
C GLY A 382 -11.66 -7.54 19.53
N ALA A 383 -12.09 -8.72 19.05
CA ALA A 383 -12.46 -9.83 19.88
C ALA A 383 -12.03 -11.15 19.24
N GLY A 384 -11.54 -12.08 20.06
CA GLY A 384 -11.21 -13.44 19.67
C GLY A 384 -12.09 -14.43 20.42
N TRP A 385 -12.86 -15.24 19.70
CA TRP A 385 -13.73 -16.27 20.28
C TRP A 385 -13.26 -17.66 19.89
N SER A 386 -12.95 -18.47 20.91
CA SER A 386 -12.51 -19.88 20.75
C SER A 386 -13.62 -20.82 21.24
N PRO A 387 -14.61 -21.17 20.38
CA PRO A 387 -15.70 -22.08 20.74
C PRO A 387 -15.19 -23.48 21.08
N THR A 388 -14.06 -23.88 20.52
CA THR A 388 -13.35 -25.12 20.82
C THR A 388 -11.83 -24.83 20.97
N PRO A 389 -11.05 -25.77 21.55
CA PRO A 389 -9.59 -25.61 21.61
C PRO A 389 -8.92 -25.52 20.23
N ASP A 390 -9.58 -26.02 19.18
CA ASP A 390 -9.02 -26.13 17.84
C ASP A 390 -9.42 -24.96 16.94
N LEU A 391 -10.50 -24.23 17.26
CA LEU A 391 -11.04 -23.16 16.43
C LEU A 391 -11.05 -21.83 17.16
N THR A 392 -10.49 -20.79 16.53
CA THR A 392 -10.63 -19.40 16.94
C THR A 392 -11.18 -18.58 15.80
N ILE A 393 -12.14 -17.71 16.11
CA ILE A 393 -12.72 -16.72 15.23
C ILE A 393 -12.35 -15.35 15.78
N ASP A 394 -11.61 -14.54 15.02
CA ASP A 394 -11.27 -13.18 15.38
C ASP A 394 -12.05 -12.20 14.52
N VAL A 395 -12.51 -11.12 15.14
CA VAL A 395 -13.09 -9.96 14.47
C VAL A 395 -12.40 -8.69 14.97
N ALA A 396 -12.21 -7.73 14.09
CA ALA A 396 -11.63 -6.45 14.44
C ALA A 396 -12.29 -5.30 13.69
N TYR A 397 -12.24 -4.14 14.31
CA TYR A 397 -12.60 -2.86 13.72
C TYR A 397 -11.47 -1.86 13.96
N SER A 398 -11.11 -1.10 12.95
CA SER A 398 -10.20 0.03 13.05
C SER A 398 -10.83 1.29 12.46
N TYR A 399 -10.62 2.40 13.16
CA TYR A 399 -10.91 3.75 12.68
C TYR A 399 -9.60 4.49 12.49
N LEU A 400 -9.39 4.97 11.28
CA LEU A 400 -8.23 5.72 10.87
C LEU A 400 -8.64 7.15 10.55
N THR A 401 -7.88 8.12 11.01
CA THR A 401 -8.06 9.53 10.66
C THR A 401 -6.70 10.16 10.37
N GLU A 402 -6.64 10.93 9.28
CA GLU A 402 -5.47 11.71 8.89
C GLU A 402 -5.58 13.16 9.37
N ARG A 403 -4.43 13.83 9.34
CA ARG A 403 -4.31 15.23 9.69
C ARG A 403 -4.63 16.08 8.49
N GLY A 404 -5.43 16.51 7.92
CA GLY A 404 -5.67 17.30 6.68
C GLY A 404 -4.42 17.53 5.85
N THR A 405 -4.48 17.15 4.62
CA THR A 405 -3.38 17.10 3.65
C THR A 405 -3.58 18.15 2.58
N PHE A 406 -2.55 18.93 2.26
CA PHE A 406 -2.56 19.86 1.11
C PHE A 406 -1.75 19.25 -0.03
N VAL A 407 -2.33 19.28 -1.24
CA VAL A 407 -1.68 18.91 -2.49
C VAL A 407 -1.57 20.14 -3.36
N GLU A 408 -0.38 20.39 -3.91
CA GLU A 408 -0.13 21.43 -4.89
C GLU A 408 0.76 20.88 -6.00
N GLN A 409 0.28 20.92 -7.23
CA GLN A 409 1.01 20.41 -8.40
C GLN A 409 0.92 21.36 -9.58
N ASP A 410 2.03 21.52 -10.28
CA ASP A 410 2.15 22.33 -11.50
C ASP A 410 2.73 21.50 -12.65
N ARG A 411 2.13 21.65 -13.82
CA ARG A 411 2.65 21.09 -15.08
C ARG A 411 2.67 22.16 -16.16
N SER A 412 3.84 22.44 -16.71
CA SER A 412 4.03 23.39 -17.81
C SER A 412 4.13 22.72 -19.19
N ASP A 413 4.17 21.39 -19.23
CA ASP A 413 4.47 20.55 -20.41
C ASP A 413 3.23 19.98 -21.12
N LEU A 414 2.03 20.28 -20.64
CA LEU A 414 0.79 19.69 -21.17
C LEU A 414 0.44 20.14 -22.58
N LEU A 415 0.78 21.38 -22.93
CA LEU A 415 0.51 21.95 -24.24
C LEU A 415 1.83 22.22 -24.96
N ALA A 416 2.10 21.47 -26.02
CA ALA A 416 3.22 21.73 -26.92
C ALA A 416 2.70 22.07 -28.31
N SER A 417 3.24 23.12 -28.92
CA SER A 417 2.87 23.54 -30.27
C SER A 417 3.86 23.02 -31.31
N ALA A 418 3.37 22.42 -32.36
CA ALA A 418 4.18 22.07 -33.54
C ALA A 418 4.87 23.30 -34.16
N ALA A 419 4.25 24.50 -34.05
CA ALA A 419 4.83 25.75 -34.53
C ALA A 419 6.05 26.20 -33.71
N THR A 420 6.19 25.73 -32.48
CA THR A 420 7.34 26.03 -31.61
C THR A 420 8.36 24.88 -31.56
N GLY A 421 8.25 23.90 -32.47
CA GLY A 421 9.15 22.74 -32.51
C GLY A 421 8.98 21.80 -31.33
N GLY A 422 7.78 21.73 -30.72
CA GLY A 422 7.49 20.90 -29.56
C GLY A 422 7.82 21.54 -28.19
N THR A 423 8.24 22.83 -28.21
CA THR A 423 8.46 23.55 -26.94
C THR A 423 7.13 23.74 -26.21
N PRO A 424 7.06 23.49 -24.89
CA PRO A 424 5.86 23.71 -24.09
C PRO A 424 5.33 25.15 -24.19
N VAL A 425 4.02 25.30 -24.38
CA VAL A 425 3.36 26.59 -24.53
C VAL A 425 2.26 26.81 -23.50
N GLY A 426 2.01 25.85 -22.64
CA GLY A 426 1.01 25.95 -21.58
C GLY A 426 0.89 24.68 -20.75
N GLY A 427 0.11 24.78 -19.69
CA GLY A 427 -0.03 23.72 -18.70
C GLY A 427 -1.23 23.88 -17.78
N ALA A 428 -1.13 23.28 -16.63
CA ALA A 428 -2.12 23.29 -15.56
C ALA A 428 -1.46 23.44 -14.20
N SER A 429 -2.19 24.04 -13.24
CA SER A 429 -1.90 24.02 -11.81
C SER A 429 -3.11 23.48 -11.08
N TYR A 430 -2.88 22.67 -10.06
CA TYR A 430 -3.90 22.11 -9.19
C TYR A 430 -3.50 22.26 -7.73
N ALA A 431 -4.40 22.73 -6.88
CA ALA A 431 -4.20 22.76 -5.44
C ALA A 431 -5.52 22.44 -4.72
N ALA A 432 -5.46 21.62 -3.66
CA ALA A 432 -6.61 21.25 -2.86
C ALA A 432 -6.22 20.77 -1.47
N ASP A 433 -7.14 20.95 -0.51
CA ASP A 433 -7.08 20.28 0.79
C ASP A 433 -7.82 18.94 0.72
N TYR A 434 -7.16 17.88 1.20
CA TYR A 434 -7.69 16.53 1.32
C TYR A 434 -7.87 16.16 2.78
N LYS A 435 -8.97 15.52 3.12
CA LYS A 435 -9.22 14.96 4.43
C LYS A 435 -9.66 13.51 4.29
N ASN A 436 -8.80 12.58 4.75
CA ASN A 436 -9.02 11.15 4.66
C ASN A 436 -9.43 10.57 6.01
N GLU A 437 -10.48 9.73 5.98
CA GLU A 437 -10.90 8.89 7.08
C GLU A 437 -11.15 7.47 6.56
N ALA A 438 -10.82 6.45 7.36
CA ALA A 438 -11.06 5.07 6.94
C ALA A 438 -11.61 4.19 8.07
N HIS A 439 -12.44 3.23 7.68
CA HIS A 439 -13.02 2.20 8.54
C HIS A 439 -12.57 0.83 8.06
N GLY A 440 -11.87 0.07 8.90
CA GLY A 440 -11.42 -1.29 8.63
C GLY A 440 -12.23 -2.33 9.40
N PHE A 441 -12.85 -3.28 8.69
CA PHE A 441 -13.60 -4.39 9.27
C PHE A 441 -12.91 -5.70 8.95
N GLY A 442 -12.31 -6.34 9.96
CA GLY A 442 -11.58 -7.59 9.81
C GLY A 442 -12.32 -8.79 10.34
N ALA A 443 -12.15 -9.93 9.65
CA ALA A 443 -12.56 -11.24 10.13
C ALA A 443 -11.52 -12.30 9.73
N GLN A 444 -11.14 -13.17 10.68
CA GLN A 444 -10.25 -14.29 10.41
C GLN A 444 -10.67 -15.54 11.17
N LEU A 445 -10.26 -16.67 10.66
CA LEU A 445 -10.45 -17.98 11.27
C LEU A 445 -9.10 -18.67 11.41
N THR A 446 -8.82 -19.17 12.61
CA THR A 446 -7.64 -20.00 12.90
C THR A 446 -8.10 -21.39 13.30
N TYR A 447 -7.63 -22.42 12.58
CA TYR A 447 -7.86 -23.82 12.92
C TYR A 447 -6.54 -24.50 13.27
N ARG A 448 -6.54 -25.22 14.40
CA ARG A 448 -5.38 -25.94 14.96
C ARG A 448 -5.61 -27.45 14.87
N PHE A 449 -4.64 -28.15 14.31
CA PHE A 449 -4.69 -29.60 14.09
C PHE A 449 -4.14 -30.39 15.28
#